data_77ea464a175ed514a6b42a2eb8787aa4
#
_entry.id   77ea464a175ed514a6b42a2eb8787aa4
#
_cell.length_a   1.000
_cell.length_b   1.000
_cell.length_c   1.000
_cell.angle_alpha   90.00
_cell.angle_beta   90.00
_cell.angle_gamma   90.00
#
_symmetry.space_group_name_H-M   'P 1'
#
loop_
_entity.id
_entity.type
_entity.pdbx_description
1 polymer ?
#
loop_
_entity_poly.entity_id
_entity_poly.type
_entity_poly.pdbx_seq_one_letter_code
_entity_poly.pdbx_strand_id
1 'polypeptide(L)'
;QTNAASDNKKNGRSSTSVTLTQSANYPEAYKDEIMKTIRTVENDETNDSISYIFITDMHIDTSEETREVAYNQLYAIVDIANNSDIDFVCVGGDMYNGRYADPNGKVIAMDTIESISKILELCNKPVFILKGNHDDNSFSAQINEDLLFDADHIINREEWYSITMKHFSQYATDYQNGYYYYDIPGKNTRVVCLNMSDSDDTVTDGKQNQMGMYFYGYQNEQIDWLLNDAMSRDNCNYIFLCHDAFDYPEGYSTESNRDTLRAIMAAAYTHTPFAANSFAKDFTNWSGNVLLYHSGHLHMERAVFDSETGGLPLLNTQTSMFSVQSRGWMQDKGYYMDSGRQKGTATEALFDVVVARKDDINIVRFGVGDDYSLKKK
;
A
#
# COMPACT_ATOMS: atom_id res chain seq x y z
N GLN A 1 31.85 32.38 3.42
CA GLN A 1 31.62 31.42 4.49
C GLN A 1 30.56 30.42 3.97
N THR A 2 31.01 29.28 3.52
CA THR A 2 30.21 28.17 3.06
C THR A 2 29.69 27.42 4.28
N ASN A 3 28.37 27.44 4.52
CA ASN A 3 27.73 26.58 5.49
C ASN A 3 27.67 25.17 4.90
N ALA A 4 28.50 24.28 5.43
CA ALA A 4 28.37 22.86 5.21
C ALA A 4 27.14 22.38 5.97
N ALA A 5 26.15 21.84 5.23
CA ALA A 5 25.08 21.04 5.81
C ALA A 5 25.73 19.81 6.46
N SER A 6 25.60 19.70 7.78
CA SER A 6 26.05 18.50 8.51
C SER A 6 25.13 17.34 8.12
N ASP A 7 25.66 16.38 7.40
CA ASP A 7 25.04 15.08 7.16
C ASP A 7 24.79 14.38 8.50
N ASN A 8 23.56 14.46 9.01
CA ASN A 8 23.09 13.72 10.16
C ASN A 8 22.77 12.26 9.75
N LYS A 9 23.78 11.50 9.34
CA LYS A 9 23.60 10.03 9.17
C LYS A 9 23.21 9.43 10.51
N LYS A 10 22.23 8.50 10.49
CA LYS A 10 21.95 7.65 11.67
C LYS A 10 23.27 7.08 12.18
N ASN A 11 23.53 7.18 13.47
CA ASN A 11 24.72 6.61 14.08
C ASN A 11 24.77 5.12 13.71
N GLY A 12 25.74 4.73 12.89
CA GLY A 12 25.83 3.44 12.29
C GLY A 12 25.66 2.32 13.32
N ARG A 13 24.73 1.43 13.05
CA ARG A 13 24.64 0.17 13.77
C ARG A 13 26.04 -0.45 13.71
N SER A 14 26.65 -0.69 14.86
CA SER A 14 27.80 -1.61 14.97
C SER A 14 27.42 -2.85 14.15
N SER A 15 28.30 -3.33 13.26
CA SER A 15 28.09 -4.44 12.32
C SER A 15 27.43 -5.65 13.01
N THR A 16 26.10 -5.55 13.26
CA THR A 16 25.30 -6.69 13.69
C THR A 16 25.20 -7.62 12.50
N SER A 17 25.64 -8.84 12.67
CA SER A 17 25.53 -9.86 11.63
C SER A 17 24.06 -9.98 11.21
N VAL A 18 23.78 -9.75 9.92
CA VAL A 18 22.46 -9.99 9.35
C VAL A 18 22.13 -11.47 9.49
N THR A 19 20.97 -11.79 10.05
CA THR A 19 20.49 -13.17 10.22
C THR A 19 19.21 -13.35 9.40
N LEU A 20 19.29 -14.11 8.32
CA LEU A 20 18.16 -14.43 7.45
C LEU A 20 17.40 -15.62 8.01
N THR A 21 16.42 -15.34 8.88
CA THR A 21 15.64 -16.38 9.58
C THR A 21 14.64 -17.10 8.70
N GLN A 22 14.25 -16.48 7.57
CA GLN A 22 13.28 -17.01 6.62
C GLN A 22 13.93 -17.66 5.38
N SER A 23 15.26 -17.82 5.38
CA SER A 23 16.02 -18.25 4.18
C SER A 23 15.66 -19.64 3.64
N ALA A 24 14.92 -20.46 4.36
CA ALA A 24 14.37 -21.72 3.88
C ALA A 24 13.05 -21.57 3.08
N ASN A 25 12.42 -20.38 3.11
CA ASN A 25 11.09 -20.12 2.58
C ASN A 25 11.11 -19.32 1.26
N TYR A 26 12.28 -19.06 0.68
CA TYR A 26 12.42 -18.36 -0.59
C TYR A 26 13.65 -18.87 -1.36
N PRO A 27 13.78 -18.60 -2.69
CA PRO A 27 14.93 -19.05 -3.48
C PRO A 27 16.26 -18.53 -2.95
N GLU A 28 17.31 -19.32 -3.07
CA GLU A 28 18.68 -18.96 -2.64
C GLU A 28 19.14 -17.61 -3.24
N ALA A 29 18.73 -17.33 -4.48
CA ALA A 29 19.04 -16.09 -5.19
C ALA A 29 18.51 -14.83 -4.50
N TYR A 30 17.51 -14.94 -3.61
CA TYR A 30 17.00 -13.79 -2.85
C TYR A 30 17.99 -13.29 -1.80
N LYS A 31 18.86 -14.14 -1.28
CA LYS A 31 19.77 -13.77 -0.18
C LYS A 31 20.68 -12.59 -0.55
N ASP A 32 21.26 -12.63 -1.73
CA ASP A 32 22.13 -11.54 -2.19
C ASP A 32 21.34 -10.24 -2.40
N GLU A 33 20.12 -10.33 -2.95
CA GLU A 33 19.26 -9.18 -3.15
C GLU A 33 18.75 -8.59 -1.82
N ILE A 34 18.39 -9.42 -0.85
CA ILE A 34 18.05 -8.99 0.52
C ILE A 34 19.22 -8.24 1.14
N MET A 35 20.42 -8.79 1.08
CA MET A 35 21.63 -8.16 1.64
C MET A 35 21.98 -6.84 0.95
N LYS A 36 21.78 -6.77 -0.38
CA LYS A 36 21.96 -5.54 -1.17
C LYS A 36 20.94 -4.49 -0.73
N THR A 37 19.66 -4.86 -0.66
CA THR A 37 18.55 -3.97 -0.27
C THR A 37 18.78 -3.40 1.12
N ILE A 38 19.09 -4.23 2.13
CA ILE A 38 19.38 -3.79 3.49
C ILE A 38 20.50 -2.74 3.48
N ARG A 39 21.65 -3.04 2.85
CA ARG A 39 22.79 -2.12 2.78
C ARG A 39 22.45 -0.81 2.07
N THR A 40 21.68 -0.86 0.98
CA THR A 40 21.29 0.33 0.21
C THR A 40 20.41 1.24 1.06
N VAL A 41 19.41 0.67 1.73
CA VAL A 41 18.50 1.40 2.62
C VAL A 41 19.27 2.02 3.79
N GLU A 42 20.08 1.25 4.50
CA GLU A 42 20.88 1.74 5.64
C GLU A 42 21.84 2.89 5.25
N ASN A 43 22.41 2.83 4.03
CA ASN A 43 23.28 3.91 3.53
C ASN A 43 22.53 5.18 3.17
N ASP A 44 21.25 5.07 2.81
CA ASP A 44 20.41 6.20 2.42
C ASP A 44 19.63 6.80 3.60
N GLU A 45 19.38 6.03 4.66
CA GLU A 45 18.64 6.51 5.83
C GLU A 45 19.37 7.59 6.61
N THR A 46 18.57 8.56 7.08
CA THR A 46 18.99 9.61 8.01
C THR A 46 18.07 9.64 9.23
N ASN A 47 18.41 10.42 10.26
CA ASN A 47 17.56 10.55 11.44
C ASN A 47 16.17 11.12 11.13
N ASP A 48 16.06 11.91 10.06
CA ASP A 48 14.83 12.60 9.64
C ASP A 48 14.08 11.86 8.52
N SER A 49 14.67 10.78 7.98
CA SER A 49 14.00 9.98 6.95
C SER A 49 12.94 9.05 7.55
N ILE A 50 11.90 8.78 6.77
CA ILE A 50 10.95 7.70 6.99
C ILE A 50 11.21 6.63 5.94
N SER A 51 11.42 5.40 6.38
CA SER A 51 11.68 4.29 5.47
C SER A 51 10.69 3.15 5.70
N TYR A 52 10.18 2.58 4.62
CA TYR A 52 9.18 1.53 4.69
C TYR A 52 9.18 0.64 3.43
N ILE A 53 8.69 -0.59 3.60
CA ILE A 53 8.44 -1.50 2.48
C ILE A 53 7.01 -1.31 2.00
N PHE A 54 6.80 -1.29 0.68
CA PHE A 54 5.50 -1.29 0.04
C PHE A 54 5.42 -2.40 -1.01
N ILE A 55 4.53 -3.38 -0.78
CA ILE A 55 4.19 -4.45 -1.73
C ILE A 55 2.71 -4.38 -2.05
N THR A 56 2.33 -4.54 -3.31
CA THR A 56 0.94 -4.36 -3.75
C THR A 56 0.59 -5.27 -4.93
N ASP A 57 -0.70 -5.45 -5.15
CA ASP A 57 -1.22 -6.13 -6.35
C ASP A 57 -0.61 -7.53 -6.55
N MET A 58 -0.61 -8.33 -5.49
CA MET A 58 -0.10 -9.72 -5.53
C MET A 58 -1.01 -10.62 -6.36
N HIS A 59 -2.32 -10.33 -6.40
CA HIS A 59 -3.33 -11.07 -7.13
C HIS A 59 -3.16 -12.58 -7.04
N ILE A 60 -2.95 -13.08 -5.84
CA ILE A 60 -2.83 -14.53 -5.61
C ILE A 60 -4.09 -15.21 -6.12
N ASP A 61 -3.92 -16.18 -6.99
CA ASP A 61 -4.98 -17.00 -7.53
C ASP A 61 -4.84 -18.47 -7.11
N THR A 62 -5.57 -19.40 -7.74
CA THR A 62 -5.42 -20.84 -7.46
C THR A 62 -4.13 -21.45 -8.00
N SER A 63 -3.37 -20.72 -8.80
CA SER A 63 -2.07 -21.15 -9.31
C SER A 63 -1.08 -21.32 -8.16
N GLU A 64 -0.47 -22.49 -8.08
CA GLU A 64 0.59 -22.73 -7.11
C GLU A 64 1.78 -21.79 -7.33
N GLU A 65 2.09 -21.48 -8.59
CA GLU A 65 3.18 -20.58 -8.96
C GLU A 65 2.97 -19.16 -8.45
N THR A 66 1.78 -18.58 -8.66
CA THR A 66 1.46 -17.23 -8.19
C THR A 66 1.56 -17.14 -6.68
N ARG A 67 1.03 -18.15 -5.98
CA ARG A 67 1.06 -18.22 -4.52
C ARG A 67 2.49 -18.38 -3.99
N GLU A 68 3.25 -19.30 -4.57
CA GLU A 68 4.64 -19.53 -4.18
C GLU A 68 5.47 -18.25 -4.27
N VAL A 69 5.43 -17.56 -5.42
CA VAL A 69 6.19 -16.32 -5.62
C VAL A 69 5.73 -15.21 -4.68
N ALA A 70 4.42 -15.07 -4.44
CA ALA A 70 3.92 -14.09 -3.47
C ALA A 70 4.46 -14.38 -2.06
N TYR A 71 4.43 -15.62 -1.61
CA TYR A 71 4.93 -16.00 -0.28
C TYR A 71 6.45 -15.86 -0.18
N ASN A 72 7.20 -16.19 -1.23
CA ASN A 72 8.65 -15.95 -1.30
C ASN A 72 8.97 -14.46 -1.02
N GLN A 73 8.23 -13.55 -1.66
CA GLN A 73 8.39 -12.11 -1.46
C GLN A 73 8.08 -11.70 -0.02
N LEU A 74 6.99 -12.21 0.56
CA LEU A 74 6.61 -11.90 1.94
C LEU A 74 7.66 -12.36 2.96
N TYR A 75 8.23 -13.55 2.78
CA TYR A 75 9.32 -14.03 3.64
C TYR A 75 10.61 -13.20 3.46
N ALA A 76 10.90 -12.73 2.25
CA ALA A 76 12.01 -11.80 2.03
C ALA A 76 11.76 -10.46 2.73
N ILE A 77 10.53 -9.96 2.69
CA ILE A 77 10.11 -8.74 3.42
C ILE A 77 10.34 -8.91 4.92
N VAL A 78 9.97 -10.05 5.49
CA VAL A 78 10.22 -10.35 6.93
C VAL A 78 11.71 -10.24 7.25
N ASP A 79 12.57 -10.85 6.44
CA ASP A 79 14.02 -10.81 6.68
C ASP A 79 14.59 -9.41 6.50
N ILE A 80 14.14 -8.62 5.51
CA ILE A 80 14.55 -7.23 5.35
C ILE A 80 14.09 -6.39 6.54
N ALA A 81 12.81 -6.49 6.91
CA ALA A 81 12.24 -5.73 8.02
C ALA A 81 12.94 -6.01 9.35
N ASN A 82 13.26 -7.27 9.61
CA ASN A 82 13.88 -7.69 10.87
C ASN A 82 15.38 -7.37 10.96
N ASN A 83 16.04 -7.11 9.82
CA ASN A 83 17.47 -6.82 9.74
C ASN A 83 17.80 -5.38 9.31
N SER A 84 16.82 -4.51 9.15
CA SER A 84 17.01 -3.09 8.81
C SER A 84 16.29 -2.17 9.79
N ASP A 85 16.56 -0.87 9.71
CA ASP A 85 15.95 0.15 10.56
C ASP A 85 14.72 0.81 9.92
N ILE A 86 14.05 0.12 8.95
CA ILE A 86 12.80 0.60 8.38
C ILE A 86 11.74 0.82 9.46
N ASP A 87 10.85 1.76 9.22
CA ASP A 87 9.84 2.17 10.21
C ASP A 87 8.60 1.26 10.19
N PHE A 88 8.20 0.76 9.01
CA PHE A 88 7.03 -0.11 8.85
C PHE A 88 7.02 -0.90 7.53
N VAL A 89 6.08 -1.82 7.43
CA VAL A 89 5.76 -2.57 6.20
C VAL A 89 4.30 -2.26 5.82
N CYS A 90 4.03 -2.03 4.54
CA CYS A 90 2.69 -1.85 4.02
C CYS A 90 2.39 -2.85 2.89
N VAL A 91 1.24 -3.52 3.00
CA VAL A 91 0.61 -4.26 1.90
C VAL A 91 -0.42 -3.36 1.26
N GLY A 92 -0.20 -2.98 0.01
CA GLY A 92 -0.94 -1.96 -0.71
C GLY A 92 -2.29 -2.38 -1.27
N GLY A 93 -2.80 -3.57 -0.94
CA GLY A 93 -4.07 -4.09 -1.44
C GLY A 93 -3.94 -5.01 -2.64
N ASP A 94 -5.08 -5.53 -3.12
CA ASP A 94 -5.19 -6.52 -4.18
C ASP A 94 -4.30 -7.76 -3.93
N MET A 95 -4.43 -8.28 -2.72
CA MET A 95 -3.70 -9.49 -2.28
C MET A 95 -4.21 -10.74 -2.98
N TYR A 96 -5.51 -10.79 -3.24
CA TYR A 96 -6.23 -11.90 -3.84
C TYR A 96 -6.81 -11.50 -5.20
N ASN A 97 -6.84 -12.44 -6.15
CA ASN A 97 -7.32 -12.13 -7.50
C ASN A 97 -8.85 -12.02 -7.60
N GLY A 98 -9.59 -12.70 -6.73
CA GLY A 98 -11.05 -12.59 -6.65
C GLY A 98 -11.83 -13.16 -7.83
N ARG A 99 -11.21 -13.95 -8.71
CA ARG A 99 -11.82 -14.44 -9.95
C ARG A 99 -12.52 -15.81 -9.84
N TYR A 100 -12.82 -16.26 -8.64
CA TYR A 100 -13.47 -17.57 -8.48
C TYR A 100 -14.97 -17.44 -8.32
N ALA A 101 -15.71 -17.87 -9.34
CA ALA A 101 -17.14 -18.06 -9.30
C ALA A 101 -17.56 -19.34 -8.53
N ASP A 102 -16.68 -19.90 -7.72
CA ASP A 102 -16.94 -21.07 -6.89
C ASP A 102 -17.71 -20.64 -5.63
N PRO A 103 -18.73 -21.37 -5.16
CA PRO A 103 -19.37 -21.13 -3.87
C PRO A 103 -18.38 -21.06 -2.69
N ASN A 104 -17.22 -21.72 -2.81
CA ASN A 104 -16.14 -21.66 -1.81
C ASN A 104 -15.14 -20.50 -2.04
N GLY A 105 -15.34 -19.69 -3.07
CA GLY A 105 -14.39 -18.63 -3.45
C GLY A 105 -14.11 -17.66 -2.32
N LYS A 106 -15.11 -17.28 -1.54
CA LYS A 106 -14.95 -16.44 -0.34
C LYS A 106 -14.03 -17.08 0.70
N VAL A 107 -14.20 -18.36 1.01
CA VAL A 107 -13.37 -19.09 1.97
C VAL A 107 -11.91 -19.14 1.49
N ILE A 108 -11.71 -19.44 0.21
CA ILE A 108 -10.37 -19.49 -0.40
C ILE A 108 -9.71 -18.11 -0.35
N ALA A 109 -10.46 -17.04 -0.63
CA ALA A 109 -9.99 -15.66 -0.52
C ALA A 109 -9.58 -15.31 0.91
N MET A 110 -10.43 -15.60 1.88
CA MET A 110 -10.17 -15.34 3.29
C MET A 110 -8.95 -16.10 3.80
N ASP A 111 -8.84 -17.38 3.49
CA ASP A 111 -7.68 -18.21 3.88
C ASP A 111 -6.38 -17.70 3.26
N THR A 112 -6.44 -17.22 2.01
CA THR A 112 -5.28 -16.66 1.32
C THR A 112 -4.83 -15.35 1.96
N ILE A 113 -5.76 -14.43 2.21
CA ILE A 113 -5.47 -13.13 2.83
C ILE A 113 -4.97 -13.31 4.28
N GLU A 114 -5.60 -14.21 5.04
CA GLU A 114 -5.15 -14.51 6.41
C GLU A 114 -3.75 -15.14 6.44
N SER A 115 -3.41 -15.97 5.44
CA SER A 115 -2.06 -16.53 5.32
C SER A 115 -0.99 -15.46 5.11
N ILE A 116 -1.30 -14.41 4.34
CA ILE A 116 -0.42 -13.23 4.19
C ILE A 116 -0.22 -12.55 5.55
N SER A 117 -1.29 -12.31 6.28
CA SER A 117 -1.22 -11.71 7.62
C SER A 117 -0.36 -12.54 8.57
N LYS A 118 -0.54 -13.86 8.58
CA LYS A 118 0.24 -14.78 9.42
C LYS A 118 1.74 -14.79 9.08
N ILE A 119 2.10 -14.69 7.81
CA ILE A 119 3.52 -14.55 7.42
C ILE A 119 4.08 -13.22 7.96
N LEU A 120 3.33 -12.15 7.82
CA LEU A 120 3.78 -10.81 8.24
C LEU A 120 3.79 -10.61 9.76
N GLU A 121 3.09 -11.44 10.55
CA GLU A 121 3.26 -11.49 12.02
C GLU A 121 4.72 -11.80 12.44
N LEU A 122 5.52 -12.38 11.56
CA LEU A 122 6.94 -12.63 11.81
C LEU A 122 7.79 -11.35 11.75
N CYS A 123 7.24 -10.23 11.26
CA CYS A 123 7.91 -8.93 11.27
C CYS A 123 7.97 -8.35 12.69
N ASN A 124 9.13 -7.80 13.04
CA ASN A 124 9.30 -7.03 14.28
C ASN A 124 8.99 -5.54 14.12
N LYS A 125 8.41 -5.15 12.99
CA LYS A 125 8.01 -3.78 12.62
C LYS A 125 6.50 -3.67 12.54
N PRO A 126 5.93 -2.44 12.67
CA PRO A 126 4.52 -2.22 12.34
C PRO A 126 4.18 -2.71 10.93
N VAL A 127 3.03 -3.34 10.79
CA VAL A 127 2.50 -3.80 9.51
C VAL A 127 1.14 -3.16 9.28
N PHE A 128 0.94 -2.60 8.09
CA PHE A 128 -0.31 -2.01 7.63
C PHE A 128 -0.81 -2.76 6.41
N ILE A 129 -2.11 -3.08 6.38
CA ILE A 129 -2.75 -3.77 5.25
C ILE A 129 -3.87 -2.88 4.75
N LEU A 130 -3.78 -2.48 3.49
CA LEU A 130 -4.80 -1.73 2.77
C LEU A 130 -5.74 -2.69 2.05
N LYS A 131 -6.99 -2.27 1.85
CA LYS A 131 -7.95 -3.04 1.06
C LYS A 131 -7.94 -2.56 -0.38
N GLY A 132 -7.73 -3.48 -1.31
CA GLY A 132 -7.89 -3.27 -2.75
C GLY A 132 -9.30 -3.64 -3.22
N ASN A 133 -9.59 -3.37 -4.50
CA ASN A 133 -10.90 -3.63 -5.09
C ASN A 133 -11.17 -5.13 -5.35
N HIS A 134 -10.14 -5.96 -5.42
CA HIS A 134 -10.29 -7.41 -5.54
C HIS A 134 -10.50 -8.11 -4.18
N ASP A 135 -10.15 -7.48 -3.08
CA ASP A 135 -9.97 -8.14 -1.79
C ASP A 135 -11.27 -8.46 -1.05
N ASP A 136 -12.41 -7.96 -1.49
CA ASP A 136 -13.72 -8.34 -0.95
C ASP A 136 -14.35 -9.56 -1.66
N ASN A 137 -13.64 -10.18 -2.61
CA ASN A 137 -14.10 -11.28 -3.45
C ASN A 137 -15.24 -10.92 -4.42
N SER A 138 -15.66 -9.67 -4.54
CA SER A 138 -16.76 -9.26 -5.42
C SER A 138 -16.42 -9.34 -6.90
N PHE A 139 -15.13 -9.41 -7.26
CA PHE A 139 -14.71 -9.59 -8.66
C PHE A 139 -15.21 -10.91 -9.27
N SER A 140 -15.35 -11.95 -8.47
CA SER A 140 -15.92 -13.22 -8.93
C SER A 140 -17.39 -13.10 -9.35
N ALA A 141 -18.13 -12.17 -8.78
CA ALA A 141 -19.50 -11.86 -9.17
C ALA A 141 -19.60 -11.26 -10.58
N GLN A 142 -18.54 -10.62 -11.09
CA GLN A 142 -18.48 -10.16 -12.47
C GLN A 142 -18.43 -11.33 -13.47
N ILE A 143 -17.89 -12.46 -13.06
CA ILE A 143 -17.78 -13.67 -13.90
C ILE A 143 -19.04 -14.51 -13.81
N ASN A 144 -19.71 -14.48 -12.67
CA ASN A 144 -20.94 -15.22 -12.41
C ASN A 144 -22.05 -14.25 -11.97
N GLU A 145 -22.92 -13.91 -12.92
CA GLU A 145 -24.03 -12.96 -12.70
C GLU A 145 -25.00 -13.41 -11.59
N ASP A 146 -25.12 -14.71 -11.30
CA ASP A 146 -25.94 -15.23 -10.22
C ASP A 146 -25.43 -14.84 -8.84
N LEU A 147 -24.13 -14.57 -8.72
CA LEU A 147 -23.48 -14.15 -7.49
C LEU A 147 -23.38 -12.61 -7.35
N LEU A 148 -23.86 -11.88 -8.35
CA LEU A 148 -23.76 -10.42 -8.36
C LEU A 148 -24.45 -9.81 -7.13
N PHE A 149 -23.70 -9.04 -6.35
CA PHE A 149 -24.12 -8.44 -5.07
C PHE A 149 -24.53 -9.42 -3.96
N ASP A 150 -24.30 -10.73 -4.14
CA ASP A 150 -24.59 -11.74 -3.11
C ASP A 150 -23.72 -11.51 -1.86
N ALA A 151 -24.35 -11.09 -0.75
CA ALA A 151 -23.65 -10.76 0.49
C ALA A 151 -22.91 -11.97 1.09
N ASP A 152 -23.42 -13.19 0.92
CA ASP A 152 -22.76 -14.41 1.41
C ASP A 152 -21.47 -14.72 0.64
N HIS A 153 -21.33 -14.15 -0.56
CA HIS A 153 -20.15 -14.31 -1.41
C HIS A 153 -19.10 -13.20 -1.22
N ILE A 154 -19.46 -12.08 -0.60
CA ILE A 154 -18.62 -10.91 -0.40
C ILE A 154 -18.02 -10.95 1.00
N ILE A 155 -16.73 -10.63 1.12
CA ILE A 155 -16.05 -10.47 2.41
C ILE A 155 -16.46 -9.12 2.99
N ASN A 156 -17.22 -9.13 4.08
CA ASN A 156 -17.68 -7.91 4.74
C ASN A 156 -16.57 -7.26 5.59
N ARG A 157 -16.85 -6.09 6.17
CA ARG A 157 -15.87 -5.30 6.94
C ARG A 157 -15.33 -6.05 8.18
N GLU A 158 -16.19 -6.77 8.90
CA GLU A 158 -15.80 -7.51 10.09
C GLU A 158 -14.92 -8.72 9.74
N GLU A 159 -15.32 -9.46 8.71
CA GLU A 159 -14.53 -10.56 8.16
C GLU A 159 -13.16 -10.08 7.67
N TRP A 160 -13.14 -8.98 6.91
CA TRP A 160 -11.90 -8.35 6.44
C TRP A 160 -10.97 -7.97 7.60
N TYR A 161 -11.50 -7.29 8.61
CA TYR A 161 -10.74 -6.95 9.80
C TYR A 161 -10.17 -8.20 10.49
N SER A 162 -10.97 -9.26 10.61
CA SER A 162 -10.58 -10.47 11.32
C SER A 162 -9.37 -11.19 10.70
N ILE A 163 -9.22 -11.11 9.38
CA ILE A 163 -8.15 -11.78 8.62
C ILE A 163 -6.97 -10.87 8.28
N THR A 164 -7.05 -9.59 8.60
CA THR A 164 -6.02 -8.59 8.33
C THR A 164 -5.56 -7.87 9.60
N MET A 165 -6.04 -6.66 9.85
CA MET A 165 -5.51 -5.78 10.89
C MET A 165 -5.79 -6.24 12.33
N LYS A 166 -6.67 -7.21 12.54
CA LYS A 166 -6.79 -7.87 13.85
C LYS A 166 -5.48 -8.51 14.30
N HIS A 167 -4.70 -9.04 13.36
CA HIS A 167 -3.35 -9.57 13.60
C HIS A 167 -2.36 -8.48 14.04
N PHE A 168 -2.63 -7.22 13.70
CA PHE A 168 -1.78 -6.05 13.94
C PHE A 168 -2.49 -4.96 14.75
N SER A 169 -3.47 -5.33 15.58
CA SER A 169 -4.34 -4.42 16.33
C SER A 169 -3.59 -3.46 17.27
N GLN A 170 -2.36 -3.79 17.65
CA GLN A 170 -1.49 -2.91 18.45
C GLN A 170 -1.01 -1.67 17.67
N TYR A 171 -1.12 -1.66 16.34
CA TYR A 171 -0.66 -0.55 15.50
C TYR A 171 -1.77 0.30 14.91
N ALA A 172 -3.01 -0.17 14.94
CA ALA A 172 -4.14 0.55 14.37
C ALA A 172 -5.09 1.04 15.45
N THR A 173 -5.34 2.33 15.48
CA THR A 173 -6.44 2.91 16.24
C THR A 173 -7.65 3.01 15.31
N ASP A 174 -8.77 2.44 15.72
CA ASP A 174 -10.07 2.53 15.03
C ASP A 174 -10.09 2.02 13.57
N TYR A 175 -9.79 0.76 13.41
CA TYR A 175 -9.74 0.08 12.11
C TYR A 175 -11.10 -0.34 11.55
N GLN A 176 -12.20 -0.24 12.27
CA GLN A 176 -13.49 -0.90 11.94
C GLN A 176 -14.01 -0.60 10.54
N ASN A 177 -13.66 0.57 9.98
CA ASN A 177 -14.06 0.99 8.64
C ASN A 177 -12.97 0.81 7.56
N GLY A 178 -11.85 0.16 7.89
CA GLY A 178 -10.77 -0.09 6.95
C GLY A 178 -9.82 1.08 6.71
N TYR A 179 -10.01 2.22 7.41
CA TYR A 179 -9.10 3.36 7.41
C TYR A 179 -8.64 3.67 8.83
N TYR A 180 -7.39 4.13 8.98
CA TYR A 180 -6.74 4.34 10.28
C TYR A 180 -5.46 5.15 10.11
N TYR A 181 -4.87 5.58 11.22
CA TYR A 181 -3.55 6.18 11.22
C TYR A 181 -2.65 5.59 12.30
N TYR A 182 -1.35 5.81 12.13
CA TYR A 182 -0.32 5.41 13.08
C TYR A 182 0.73 6.52 13.21
N ASP A 183 1.04 6.89 14.46
CA ASP A 183 2.13 7.81 14.76
C ASP A 183 3.43 7.04 14.95
N ILE A 184 4.43 7.28 14.11
CA ILE A 184 5.70 6.56 14.16
C ILE A 184 6.45 6.96 15.44
N PRO A 185 6.78 6.02 16.34
CA PRO A 185 7.50 6.32 17.56
C PRO A 185 8.86 6.98 17.30
N GLY A 186 9.16 8.05 18.05
CA GLY A 186 10.43 8.76 17.94
C GLY A 186 10.60 9.62 16.70
N LYS A 187 9.60 9.65 15.80
CA LYS A 187 9.57 10.48 14.60
C LYS A 187 8.32 11.35 14.60
N ASN A 188 8.45 12.57 14.11
CA ASN A 188 7.30 13.48 14.02
C ASN A 188 6.52 13.21 12.72
N THR A 189 6.05 11.99 12.55
CA THR A 189 5.38 11.55 11.32
C THR A 189 4.20 10.64 11.65
N ARG A 190 3.07 10.93 10.98
CA ARG A 190 1.85 10.12 10.96
C ARG A 190 1.68 9.45 9.61
N VAL A 191 1.48 8.14 9.63
CA VAL A 191 1.04 7.37 8.47
C VAL A 191 -0.47 7.29 8.50
N VAL A 192 -1.13 7.69 7.41
CA VAL A 192 -2.58 7.65 7.25
C VAL A 192 -2.92 6.65 6.17
N CYS A 193 -3.61 5.59 6.56
CA CYS A 193 -4.09 4.54 5.67
C CYS A 193 -5.54 4.81 5.29
N LEU A 194 -5.83 4.96 4.01
CA LEU A 194 -7.15 5.23 3.47
C LEU A 194 -7.77 3.96 2.88
N ASN A 195 -9.08 3.87 2.93
CA ASN A 195 -9.85 2.77 2.33
C ASN A 195 -10.60 3.27 1.08
N MET A 196 -10.10 2.91 -0.11
CA MET A 196 -10.77 3.26 -1.38
C MET A 196 -12.03 2.40 -1.63
N SER A 197 -12.15 1.27 -0.94
CA SER A 197 -13.32 0.37 -1.01
C SER A 197 -14.33 0.65 0.12
N ASP A 198 -14.41 1.91 0.57
CA ASP A 198 -15.36 2.37 1.58
C ASP A 198 -16.72 2.63 0.93
N SER A 199 -17.36 1.55 0.51
CA SER A 199 -18.65 1.55 -0.17
C SER A 199 -19.81 1.30 0.80
N ASP A 200 -21.05 1.58 0.36
CA ASP A 200 -22.26 1.23 1.12
C ASP A 200 -22.46 -0.30 1.11
N ASP A 201 -22.11 -0.94 2.19
CA ASP A 201 -22.18 -2.39 2.40
C ASP A 201 -23.47 -2.87 3.09
N THR A 202 -24.50 -2.02 3.14
CA THR A 202 -25.81 -2.44 3.65
C THR A 202 -26.39 -3.59 2.85
N VAL A 203 -26.99 -4.56 3.55
CA VAL A 203 -27.57 -5.76 2.95
C VAL A 203 -29.09 -5.71 3.00
N THR A 204 -29.74 -5.91 1.83
CA THR A 204 -31.18 -6.02 1.69
C THR A 204 -31.50 -7.26 0.87
N ASP A 205 -32.37 -8.13 1.40
CA ASP A 205 -32.77 -9.39 0.74
C ASP A 205 -31.58 -10.26 0.27
N GLY A 206 -30.52 -10.34 1.10
CA GLY A 206 -29.31 -11.12 0.80
C GLY A 206 -28.35 -10.45 -0.21
N LYS A 207 -28.65 -9.24 -0.68
CA LYS A 207 -27.79 -8.50 -1.60
C LYS A 207 -27.16 -7.31 -0.92
N GLN A 208 -25.86 -7.14 -1.09
CA GLN A 208 -25.13 -5.94 -0.65
C GLN A 208 -25.38 -4.80 -1.63
N ASN A 209 -25.54 -3.57 -1.13
CA ASN A 209 -25.86 -2.43 -1.96
C ASN A 209 -24.71 -2.07 -2.92
N GLN A 210 -23.49 -2.05 -2.44
CA GLN A 210 -22.28 -1.76 -3.23
C GLN A 210 -21.17 -2.75 -2.92
N MET A 211 -20.26 -2.96 -3.87
CA MET A 211 -19.12 -3.88 -3.77
C MET A 211 -17.83 -3.17 -4.19
N GLY A 212 -16.69 -3.56 -3.60
CA GLY A 212 -15.38 -2.96 -3.87
C GLY A 212 -14.98 -2.99 -5.35
N MET A 213 -15.36 -4.04 -6.09
CA MET A 213 -15.02 -4.15 -7.51
C MET A 213 -15.67 -3.08 -8.41
N TYR A 214 -16.87 -2.62 -8.06
CA TYR A 214 -17.64 -1.70 -8.89
C TYR A 214 -17.72 -0.28 -8.31
N PHE A 215 -17.45 -0.10 -7.03
CA PHE A 215 -17.64 1.16 -6.32
C PHE A 215 -16.37 1.53 -5.56
N TYR A 216 -15.58 2.40 -6.17
CA TYR A 216 -14.43 3.00 -5.51
C TYR A 216 -14.85 4.31 -4.88
N GLY A 217 -14.23 4.66 -3.78
CA GLY A 217 -14.43 5.97 -3.21
C GLY A 217 -14.39 5.94 -1.69
N TYR A 218 -14.82 7.06 -1.13
CA TYR A 218 -14.70 7.35 0.29
C TYR A 218 -16.05 7.86 0.77
N GLN A 219 -16.66 7.21 1.76
CA GLN A 219 -17.88 7.72 2.36
C GLN A 219 -17.62 9.03 3.11
N ASN A 220 -18.70 9.77 3.38
CA ASN A 220 -18.61 11.06 4.07
C ASN A 220 -17.97 10.94 5.45
N GLU A 221 -18.19 9.83 6.13
CA GLU A 221 -17.60 9.50 7.43
C GLU A 221 -16.10 9.41 7.37
N GLN A 222 -15.55 8.82 6.31
CA GLN A 222 -14.09 8.76 6.12
C GLN A 222 -13.50 10.14 5.81
N ILE A 223 -14.18 10.96 5.01
CA ILE A 223 -13.75 12.33 4.72
C ILE A 223 -13.79 13.20 5.98
N ASP A 224 -14.85 13.08 6.79
CA ASP A 224 -14.94 13.80 8.06
C ASP A 224 -13.84 13.38 9.03
N TRP A 225 -13.61 12.07 9.19
CA TRP A 225 -12.51 11.52 9.98
C TRP A 225 -11.15 12.00 9.48
N LEU A 226 -10.93 12.00 8.17
CA LEU A 226 -9.67 12.46 7.57
C LEU A 226 -9.37 13.91 7.97
N LEU A 227 -10.35 14.79 7.83
CA LEU A 227 -10.19 16.23 8.10
C LEU A 227 -10.08 16.55 9.59
N ASN A 228 -10.90 15.90 10.43
CA ASN A 228 -11.08 16.30 11.82
C ASN A 228 -10.28 15.47 12.82
N ASP A 229 -9.87 14.25 12.45
CA ASP A 229 -9.12 13.34 13.30
C ASP A 229 -7.75 12.99 12.72
N ALA A 230 -7.68 12.35 11.57
CA ALA A 230 -6.40 11.92 10.99
C ALA A 230 -5.43 13.10 10.77
N MET A 231 -5.93 14.23 10.23
CA MET A 231 -5.14 15.43 9.96
C MET A 231 -5.21 16.50 11.08
N SER A 232 -5.53 16.09 12.31
CA SER A 232 -5.64 17.01 13.45
C SER A 232 -4.31 17.37 14.10
N ARG A 233 -3.26 16.57 13.88
CA ARG A 233 -1.97 16.77 14.55
C ARG A 233 -1.16 17.87 13.89
N ASP A 234 -0.81 18.88 14.68
CA ASP A 234 0.07 19.98 14.26
C ASP A 234 1.56 19.59 14.29
N ASN A 235 2.38 20.31 13.53
CA ASN A 235 3.83 20.13 13.44
C ASN A 235 4.21 18.68 13.12
N CYS A 236 3.46 18.03 12.24
CA CYS A 236 3.60 16.63 11.93
C CYS A 236 3.78 16.43 10.42
N ASN A 237 4.68 15.55 10.05
CA ASN A 237 4.74 15.03 8.68
C ASN A 237 3.64 13.98 8.48
N TYR A 238 3.11 13.94 7.27
CA TYR A 238 2.07 12.99 6.87
C TYR A 238 2.50 12.18 5.66
N ILE A 239 2.32 10.87 5.73
CA ILE A 239 2.41 9.94 4.60
C ILE A 239 1.03 9.34 4.42
N PHE A 240 0.46 9.47 3.22
CA PHE A 240 -0.82 8.86 2.88
C PHE A 240 -0.59 7.60 2.08
N LEU A 241 -1.22 6.51 2.51
CA LEU A 241 -1.20 5.21 1.86
C LEU A 241 -2.63 4.83 1.48
N CYS A 242 -2.83 4.45 0.23
CA CYS A 242 -4.11 3.97 -0.29
C CYS A 242 -3.86 2.93 -1.38
N HIS A 243 -4.82 2.07 -1.65
CA HIS A 243 -4.71 1.21 -2.82
C HIS A 243 -4.86 2.01 -4.12
N ASP A 244 -5.82 2.93 -4.17
CA ASP A 244 -6.14 3.74 -5.37
C ASP A 244 -5.21 4.96 -5.54
N ALA A 245 -4.86 5.22 -6.80
CA ALA A 245 -4.22 6.47 -7.24
C ALA A 245 -5.28 7.49 -7.64
N PHE A 246 -5.68 8.36 -6.73
CA PHE A 246 -6.81 9.29 -6.90
C PHE A 246 -6.72 10.22 -8.13
N ASP A 247 -5.55 10.36 -8.71
CA ASP A 247 -5.28 11.22 -9.85
C ASP A 247 -5.41 10.51 -11.21
N TYR A 248 -5.67 9.20 -11.21
CA TYR A 248 -5.82 8.41 -12.44
C TYR A 248 -7.28 8.04 -12.68
N PRO A 249 -7.89 8.41 -13.82
CA PRO A 249 -9.27 8.08 -14.11
C PRO A 249 -9.42 6.62 -14.49
N GLU A 250 -9.99 5.81 -13.62
CA GLU A 250 -10.39 4.45 -13.95
C GLU A 250 -11.90 4.25 -13.95
N GLY A 251 -12.37 3.47 -14.91
CA GLY A 251 -13.69 3.50 -15.49
C GLY A 251 -14.76 2.60 -14.89
N TYR A 252 -14.76 2.22 -13.60
CA TYR A 252 -15.79 1.34 -13.06
C TYR A 252 -16.62 1.91 -11.90
N SER A 253 -16.41 3.13 -11.48
CA SER A 253 -16.96 3.58 -10.22
C SER A 253 -17.98 4.71 -10.36
N THR A 254 -19.03 4.62 -9.57
CA THR A 254 -19.70 5.80 -9.06
C THR A 254 -18.81 6.37 -7.96
N GLU A 255 -17.83 7.15 -8.34
CA GLU A 255 -16.78 7.65 -7.47
C GLU A 255 -17.38 8.57 -6.39
N SER A 256 -17.45 8.06 -5.17
CA SER A 256 -17.90 8.87 -4.04
C SER A 256 -16.67 9.59 -3.44
N ASN A 257 -16.72 10.91 -3.39
CA ASN A 257 -15.71 11.77 -2.73
C ASN A 257 -14.27 11.65 -3.22
N ARG A 258 -14.00 11.03 -4.37
CA ARG A 258 -12.61 10.91 -4.90
C ARG A 258 -12.04 12.30 -5.26
N ASP A 259 -12.83 13.13 -5.96
CA ASP A 259 -12.43 14.51 -6.26
C ASP A 259 -12.32 15.35 -4.98
N THR A 260 -13.16 15.08 -3.98
CA THR A 260 -13.06 15.71 -2.65
C THR A 260 -11.74 15.38 -1.98
N LEU A 261 -11.32 14.10 -1.97
CA LEU A 261 -10.02 13.69 -1.44
C LEU A 261 -8.87 14.39 -2.16
N ARG A 262 -8.91 14.43 -3.50
CA ARG A 262 -7.90 15.12 -4.30
C ARG A 262 -7.79 16.60 -3.93
N ALA A 263 -8.92 17.29 -3.78
CA ALA A 263 -8.96 18.68 -3.37
C ALA A 263 -8.43 18.90 -1.94
N ILE A 264 -8.71 17.96 -1.01
CA ILE A 264 -8.12 17.96 0.34
C ILE A 264 -6.60 17.84 0.27
N MET A 265 -6.09 16.88 -0.50
CA MET A 265 -4.65 16.67 -0.65
C MET A 265 -3.96 17.90 -1.25
N ALA A 266 -4.57 18.52 -2.27
CA ALA A 266 -4.08 19.75 -2.87
C ALA A 266 -4.01 20.90 -1.85
N ALA A 267 -5.10 21.15 -1.12
CA ALA A 267 -5.18 22.20 -0.13
C ALA A 267 -4.20 22.00 1.05
N ALA A 268 -4.09 20.78 1.54
CA ALA A 268 -3.16 20.42 2.61
C ALA A 268 -1.69 20.60 2.18
N TYR A 269 -1.36 20.15 0.96
CA TYR A 269 0.01 20.27 0.45
C TYR A 269 0.41 21.72 0.17
N THR A 270 -0.52 22.54 -0.33
CA THR A 270 -0.27 23.95 -0.68
C THR A 270 -0.58 24.93 0.45
N HIS A 271 -1.03 24.45 1.61
CA HIS A 271 -1.45 25.28 2.75
C HIS A 271 -2.50 26.34 2.37
N THR A 272 -3.56 25.91 1.69
CA THR A 272 -4.68 26.76 1.26
C THR A 272 -5.99 26.31 1.89
N PRO A 273 -7.03 27.17 1.94
CA PRO A 273 -8.33 26.74 2.39
C PRO A 273 -8.94 25.69 1.47
N PHE A 274 -9.60 24.70 2.06
CA PHE A 274 -10.41 23.70 1.38
C PHE A 274 -11.89 23.88 1.73
N ALA A 275 -12.75 23.84 0.72
CA ALA A 275 -14.19 23.72 0.89
C ALA A 275 -14.80 23.04 -0.34
N ALA A 276 -15.46 21.91 -0.13
CA ALA A 276 -16.21 21.19 -1.17
C ALA A 276 -17.33 20.39 -0.51
N ASN A 277 -18.49 20.33 -1.17
CA ASN A 277 -19.69 19.68 -0.64
C ASN A 277 -20.06 20.24 0.75
N SER A 278 -20.17 19.37 1.77
CA SER A 278 -20.44 19.77 3.17
C SER A 278 -19.16 19.89 4.01
N PHE A 279 -17.97 19.72 3.41
CA PHE A 279 -16.71 19.69 4.11
C PHE A 279 -15.91 20.97 3.92
N ALA A 280 -15.24 21.42 4.98
CA ALA A 280 -14.32 22.54 4.90
C ALA A 280 -13.21 22.41 5.95
N LYS A 281 -12.01 22.84 5.58
CA LYS A 281 -10.87 23.00 6.50
C LYS A 281 -9.92 24.06 5.97
N ASP A 282 -9.54 24.98 6.85
CA ASP A 282 -8.53 25.97 6.50
C ASP A 282 -7.13 25.46 6.85
N PHE A 283 -6.35 25.14 5.83
CA PHE A 283 -4.97 24.69 5.97
C PHE A 283 -3.96 25.84 5.94
N THR A 284 -4.38 27.12 5.83
CA THR A 284 -3.45 28.26 5.69
C THR A 284 -2.44 28.34 6.83
N ASN A 285 -2.88 28.09 8.06
CA ASN A 285 -2.03 28.09 9.25
C ASN A 285 -1.78 26.69 9.81
N TRP A 286 -2.15 25.65 9.07
CA TRP A 286 -1.86 24.29 9.47
C TRP A 286 -0.36 24.01 9.36
N SER A 287 0.24 23.54 10.43
CA SER A 287 1.68 23.27 10.51
C SER A 287 2.07 21.84 10.13
N GLY A 288 1.12 21.02 9.70
CA GLY A 288 1.38 19.71 9.11
C GLY A 288 2.08 19.83 7.76
N ASN A 289 2.75 18.77 7.34
CA ASN A 289 3.46 18.72 6.08
C ASN A 289 3.23 17.39 5.39
N VAL A 290 2.59 17.39 4.24
CA VAL A 290 2.37 16.14 3.47
C VAL A 290 3.64 15.81 2.71
N LEU A 291 4.26 14.67 3.02
CA LEU A 291 5.48 14.20 2.35
C LEU A 291 5.17 13.56 1.01
N LEU A 292 4.21 12.65 0.98
CA LEU A 292 3.82 11.92 -0.22
C LEU A 292 2.47 11.21 -0.07
N TYR A 293 1.91 10.82 -1.21
CA TYR A 293 0.81 9.87 -1.33
C TYR A 293 1.30 8.64 -2.12
N HIS A 294 1.11 7.44 -1.60
CA HIS A 294 1.61 6.20 -2.20
C HIS A 294 0.46 5.21 -2.44
N SER A 295 0.43 4.64 -3.62
CA SER A 295 -0.65 3.74 -4.07
C SER A 295 -0.14 2.54 -4.86
N GLY A 296 -1.04 1.57 -5.09
CA GLY A 296 -0.93 0.45 -6.01
C GLY A 296 -1.93 0.56 -7.16
N HIS A 297 -2.72 -0.51 -7.41
CA HIS A 297 -3.87 -0.59 -8.29
C HIS A 297 -3.57 -0.46 -9.80
N LEU A 298 -2.71 0.46 -10.21
CA LEU A 298 -2.47 0.74 -11.63
C LEU A 298 -1.56 -0.28 -12.30
N HIS A 299 -0.91 -1.17 -11.54
CA HIS A 299 0.07 -2.14 -12.02
C HIS A 299 1.22 -1.50 -12.82
N MET A 300 1.53 -0.24 -12.56
CA MET A 300 2.59 0.52 -13.24
C MET A 300 3.46 1.23 -12.22
N GLU A 301 4.73 1.39 -12.55
CA GLU A 301 5.64 2.23 -11.79
C GLU A 301 5.40 3.70 -12.12
N ARG A 302 5.23 4.52 -11.10
CA ARG A 302 5.05 5.95 -11.27
C ARG A 302 5.60 6.72 -10.08
N ALA A 303 6.40 7.74 -10.35
CA ALA A 303 6.86 8.69 -9.36
C ALA A 303 6.83 10.10 -9.99
N VAL A 304 5.92 10.94 -9.54
CA VAL A 304 5.70 12.26 -10.13
C VAL A 304 5.42 13.30 -9.06
N PHE A 305 5.72 14.57 -9.37
CA PHE A 305 5.13 15.71 -8.69
C PHE A 305 3.84 16.10 -9.43
N ASP A 306 2.72 15.89 -8.79
CA ASP A 306 1.41 16.13 -9.42
C ASP A 306 1.11 17.64 -9.49
N SER A 307 1.03 18.17 -10.71
CA SER A 307 0.78 19.61 -10.94
C SER A 307 -0.61 20.06 -10.48
N GLU A 308 -1.60 19.18 -10.49
CA GLU A 308 -2.97 19.52 -10.10
C GLU A 308 -3.15 19.64 -8.59
N THR A 309 -2.31 18.99 -7.82
CA THR A 309 -2.24 19.13 -6.35
C THR A 309 -1.16 20.10 -5.90
N GLY A 310 -0.58 20.89 -6.81
CA GLY A 310 0.46 21.88 -6.49
C GLY A 310 1.84 21.27 -6.27
N GLY A 311 2.08 20.07 -6.76
CA GLY A 311 3.37 19.39 -6.70
C GLY A 311 3.49 18.34 -5.60
N LEU A 312 2.36 17.82 -5.08
CA LEU A 312 2.38 16.69 -4.15
C LEU A 312 3.11 15.50 -4.78
N PRO A 313 4.09 14.89 -4.10
CA PRO A 313 4.70 13.65 -4.57
C PRO A 313 3.69 12.51 -4.59
N LEU A 314 3.47 11.92 -5.76
CA LEU A 314 2.67 10.73 -5.95
C LEU A 314 3.57 9.57 -6.35
N LEU A 315 3.49 8.48 -5.59
CA LEU A 315 4.14 7.21 -5.90
C LEU A 315 3.07 6.18 -6.26
N ASN A 316 3.36 5.36 -7.25
CA ASN A 316 2.62 4.13 -7.53
C ASN A 316 3.61 2.99 -7.72
N THR A 317 3.52 1.97 -6.90
CA THR A 317 4.34 0.76 -7.03
C THR A 317 3.68 -0.19 -8.02
N GLN A 318 4.50 -0.78 -8.88
CA GLN A 318 4.07 -1.76 -9.85
C GLN A 318 3.60 -3.06 -9.17
N THR A 319 2.74 -3.84 -9.85
CA THR A 319 2.26 -5.13 -9.38
C THR A 319 3.38 -6.10 -9.01
N SER A 320 3.27 -6.73 -7.86
CA SER A 320 4.15 -7.81 -7.42
C SER A 320 3.74 -9.18 -7.98
N MET A 321 2.60 -9.26 -8.65
CA MET A 321 2.07 -10.50 -9.22
C MET A 321 3.05 -11.14 -10.20
N PHE A 322 3.31 -12.43 -10.02
CA PHE A 322 4.02 -13.26 -10.99
C PHE A 322 3.05 -14.29 -11.59
N SER A 323 2.64 -14.08 -12.82
CA SER A 323 1.76 -15.02 -13.53
C SER A 323 2.05 -15.06 -15.01
N VAL A 324 2.24 -16.26 -15.52
CA VAL A 324 2.44 -16.50 -16.96
C VAL A 324 1.15 -16.22 -17.75
N GLN A 325 -0.01 -16.48 -17.15
CA GLN A 325 -1.32 -16.37 -17.84
C GLN A 325 -1.80 -14.92 -17.97
N SER A 326 -1.50 -14.07 -16.99
CA SER A 326 -1.91 -12.66 -17.01
C SER A 326 -0.94 -11.73 -17.71
N ARG A 327 0.23 -12.22 -18.11
CA ARG A 327 1.26 -11.44 -18.81
C ARG A 327 0.74 -10.77 -20.08
N GLY A 328 0.06 -11.51 -20.96
CA GLY A 328 -0.44 -11.00 -22.22
C GLY A 328 -1.43 -9.86 -22.07
N TRP A 329 -2.39 -10.01 -21.17
CA TRP A 329 -3.41 -8.99 -20.91
C TRP A 329 -2.82 -7.71 -20.33
N MET A 330 -1.89 -7.83 -19.41
CA MET A 330 -1.22 -6.68 -18.78
C MET A 330 -0.30 -5.95 -19.74
N GLN A 331 0.43 -6.69 -20.60
CA GLN A 331 1.28 -6.11 -21.63
C GLN A 331 0.47 -5.30 -22.64
N ASP A 332 -0.66 -5.82 -23.11
CA ASP A 332 -1.55 -5.15 -24.06
C ASP A 332 -2.12 -3.83 -23.51
N LYS A 333 -2.25 -3.72 -22.19
CA LYS A 333 -2.72 -2.52 -21.50
C LYS A 333 -1.61 -1.54 -21.16
N GLY A 334 -0.34 -1.90 -21.35
CA GLY A 334 0.81 -1.08 -20.97
C GLY A 334 1.06 -1.01 -19.45
N TYR A 335 0.36 -1.79 -18.67
CA TYR A 335 0.43 -1.79 -17.19
C TYR A 335 1.49 -2.72 -16.64
N TYR A 336 2.00 -3.62 -17.46
CA TYR A 336 2.92 -4.65 -17.00
C TYR A 336 4.25 -4.59 -17.76
N MET A 337 5.33 -4.40 -17.03
CA MET A 337 6.68 -4.53 -17.57
C MET A 337 7.23 -5.93 -17.23
N ASP A 338 7.04 -6.87 -18.16
CA ASP A 338 7.51 -8.25 -18.01
C ASP A 338 9.01 -8.44 -18.28
N SER A 339 9.70 -7.38 -18.63
CA SER A 339 11.11 -7.46 -19.01
C SER A 339 11.97 -7.94 -17.84
N GLY A 340 12.36 -9.20 -17.88
CA GLY A 340 13.37 -9.76 -17.00
C GLY A 340 12.86 -10.59 -15.80
N ARG A 341 11.54 -10.81 -15.63
CA ARG A 341 11.04 -11.68 -14.55
C ARG A 341 11.35 -13.16 -14.86
N GLN A 342 12.06 -13.80 -13.96
CA GLN A 342 12.44 -15.21 -14.07
C GLN A 342 12.19 -15.95 -12.75
N LYS A 343 11.33 -16.99 -12.82
CA LYS A 343 11.02 -17.82 -11.64
C LYS A 343 12.28 -18.45 -11.03
N GLY A 344 12.34 -18.48 -9.71
CA GLY A 344 13.47 -19.03 -8.95
C GLY A 344 14.68 -18.09 -8.84
N THR A 345 14.58 -16.87 -9.37
CA THR A 345 15.58 -15.81 -9.22
C THR A 345 15.00 -14.62 -8.47
N ALA A 346 15.84 -13.69 -8.02
CA ALA A 346 15.35 -12.47 -7.37
C ALA A 346 14.43 -11.66 -8.27
N THR A 347 14.57 -11.76 -9.60
CA THR A 347 13.75 -11.03 -10.55
C THR A 347 12.31 -11.56 -10.71
N GLU A 348 11.94 -12.69 -10.07
CA GLU A 348 10.53 -13.07 -10.00
C GLU A 348 9.73 -12.11 -9.13
N ALA A 349 10.40 -11.45 -8.18
CA ALA A 349 9.83 -10.53 -7.19
C ALA A 349 9.76 -9.08 -7.69
N LEU A 350 8.86 -8.32 -7.08
CA LEU A 350 8.83 -6.87 -7.16
C LEU A 350 8.14 -6.26 -5.93
N PHE A 351 8.87 -5.48 -5.18
CA PHE A 351 8.35 -4.54 -4.19
C PHE A 351 9.34 -3.41 -3.97
N ASP A 352 8.91 -2.35 -3.35
CA ASP A 352 9.71 -1.15 -3.11
C ASP A 352 10.07 -0.98 -1.64
N VAL A 353 11.29 -0.53 -1.37
CA VAL A 353 11.66 0.07 -0.09
C VAL A 353 11.83 1.56 -0.31
N VAL A 354 10.95 2.34 0.29
CA VAL A 354 10.92 3.79 0.14
C VAL A 354 11.70 4.44 1.28
N VAL A 355 12.58 5.37 0.96
CA VAL A 355 13.25 6.26 1.92
C VAL A 355 12.81 7.68 1.61
N ALA A 356 11.85 8.19 2.39
CA ALA A 356 11.21 9.47 2.17
C ALA A 356 11.81 10.56 3.07
N ARG A 357 12.16 11.69 2.48
CA ARG A 357 12.55 12.93 3.12
C ARG A 357 11.74 14.09 2.53
N LYS A 358 11.78 15.24 3.16
CA LYS A 358 11.01 16.42 2.74
C LYS A 358 11.24 16.83 1.28
N ASP A 359 12.47 16.72 0.79
CA ASP A 359 12.87 17.24 -0.50
C ASP A 359 13.29 16.15 -1.51
N ASP A 360 13.42 14.92 -1.07
CA ASP A 360 13.72 13.79 -1.93
C ASP A 360 13.12 12.47 -1.39
N ILE A 361 12.74 11.61 -2.32
CA ILE A 361 12.23 10.28 -2.06
C ILE A 361 13.06 9.32 -2.90
N ASN A 362 13.74 8.39 -2.25
CA ASN A 362 14.47 7.33 -2.92
C ASN A 362 13.68 6.03 -2.82
N ILE A 363 13.65 5.31 -3.91
CA ILE A 363 12.98 4.02 -4.02
C ILE A 363 14.03 2.97 -4.35
N VAL A 364 14.24 2.05 -3.42
CA VAL A 364 15.12 0.90 -3.57
C VAL A 364 14.25 -0.28 -4.01
N ARG A 365 14.45 -0.71 -5.24
CA ARG A 365 13.70 -1.81 -5.84
C ARG A 365 14.25 -3.15 -5.38
N PHE A 366 13.37 -4.02 -4.86
CA PHE A 366 13.68 -5.44 -4.71
C PHE A 366 13.17 -6.21 -5.93
N GLY A 367 14.05 -6.98 -6.54
CA GLY A 367 13.68 -7.84 -7.66
C GLY A 367 13.87 -7.19 -9.03
N VAL A 368 12.85 -7.26 -9.87
CA VAL A 368 12.93 -6.77 -11.25
C VAL A 368 12.80 -5.24 -11.31
N GLY A 369 13.64 -4.59 -12.11
CA GLY A 369 13.69 -3.15 -12.30
C GLY A 369 14.89 -2.50 -11.61
N ASP A 370 14.94 -1.18 -11.68
CA ASP A 370 16.03 -0.37 -11.14
C ASP A 370 15.57 0.48 -9.96
N ASP A 371 16.51 0.86 -9.10
CA ASP A 371 16.30 1.90 -8.10
C ASP A 371 16.04 3.25 -8.79
N TYR A 372 15.17 4.07 -8.20
CA TYR A 372 14.87 5.38 -8.75
C TYR A 372 14.61 6.41 -7.65
N SER A 373 14.52 7.68 -8.02
CA SER A 373 14.29 8.76 -7.05
C SER A 373 13.43 9.86 -7.61
N LEU A 374 12.68 10.52 -6.71
CA LEU A 374 11.91 11.72 -6.97
C LEU A 374 12.50 12.86 -6.12
N LYS A 375 13.06 13.88 -6.77
CA LYS A 375 13.73 15.01 -6.10
C LYS A 375 13.08 16.33 -6.47
N LYS A 376 12.78 17.16 -5.47
CA LYS A 376 12.42 18.56 -5.72
C LYS A 376 13.60 19.29 -6.37
N LYS A 377 13.31 20.02 -7.42
CA LYS A 377 14.30 20.86 -8.12
C LYS A 377 14.53 22.17 -7.37
#